data_a53b47182decb35edf680a11ae951098
#
_entry.id   a53b47182decb35edf680a11ae951098
#
_cell.length_a   1.000
_cell.length_b   1.000
_cell.length_c   1.000
_cell.angle_alpha   90.00
_cell.angle_beta   90.00
_cell.angle_gamma   90.00
#
_symmetry.space_group_name_H-M   'P 1'
#
loop_
_entity.id
_entity.type
_entity.pdbx_description
1 polymer ?
#
loop_
_entity_poly.entity_id
_entity_poly.type
_entity_poly.pdbx_seq_one_letter_code
_entity_poly.pdbx_strand_id
1 'polypeptide(L)'
;MTIKIGWIGCGTHATQMLLSQFLRYDVQITALCDIDAKRLASAGRQFGVTRLYSDAMELIKAGNIDAIGMAVGPDQHLDFGKAALKQGLPVFMEKPPSGTAEGAKELRAVSEKSGKPLLLGFMKRYSVGNKIAHNIVKSGDFGPVLGLTGYYMTAPGYFAGDVDYTGFFLHHCVHYMDLVSYLVSPVGKITGRKVEKTPGRVLFHVNIDFECGAIGTIAMGTIQSRGTPVERIEIMGDHQRIEIDDVVEVRWHRDPQFKNDDPAARLSDGDDTLIWKPNFTAAANEDFKGYHGLIGDVITALHGNLSAAPTINDGVVAMERLETLRNVLEL
;
A
#
# COMPACT_ATOMS: atom_id res chain seq x y z
N MET A 1 -8.58 12.03 23.62
CA MET A 1 -7.32 12.79 23.95
C MET A 1 -6.55 12.90 22.63
N THR A 2 -6.21 14.11 22.20
CA THR A 2 -5.50 14.37 20.93
C THR A 2 -4.11 13.73 20.95
N ILE A 3 -3.81 12.90 19.95
CA ILE A 3 -2.51 12.21 19.84
C ILE A 3 -1.45 13.18 19.31
N LYS A 4 -0.30 13.24 19.96
CA LYS A 4 0.85 14.06 19.58
C LYS A 4 1.84 13.22 18.80
N ILE A 5 2.07 13.59 17.56
CA ILE A 5 2.94 12.84 16.64
C ILE A 5 4.24 13.61 16.41
N GLY A 6 5.38 12.92 16.59
CA GLY A 6 6.66 13.30 16.03
C GLY A 6 6.84 12.67 14.65
N TRP A 7 7.27 13.47 13.67
CA TRP A 7 7.37 12.99 12.29
C TRP A 7 8.79 13.06 11.75
N ILE A 8 9.28 11.97 11.14
CA ILE A 8 10.61 11.83 10.57
C ILE A 8 10.53 11.68 9.05
N GLY A 9 11.23 12.55 8.32
CA GLY A 9 11.23 12.61 6.86
C GLY A 9 10.20 13.62 6.31
N CYS A 10 10.66 14.79 5.87
CA CYS A 10 9.84 15.87 5.34
C CYS A 10 9.93 15.99 3.80
N GLY A 11 10.14 14.86 3.12
CA GLY A 11 10.16 14.78 1.66
C GLY A 11 8.78 15.06 1.03
N THR A 12 8.75 15.15 -0.30
CA THR A 12 7.52 15.45 -1.08
C THR A 12 6.39 14.47 -0.75
N HIS A 13 6.69 13.18 -0.64
CA HIS A 13 5.67 12.17 -0.31
C HIS A 13 5.04 12.42 1.07
N ALA A 14 5.87 12.68 2.08
CA ALA A 14 5.39 12.97 3.43
C ALA A 14 4.51 14.22 3.47
N THR A 15 4.98 15.33 2.89
CA THR A 15 4.30 16.62 2.98
C THR A 15 3.05 16.73 2.11
N GLN A 16 3.02 16.08 0.96
CA GLN A 16 1.87 16.15 0.05
C GLN A 16 0.83 15.06 0.31
N MET A 17 1.26 13.82 0.65
CA MET A 17 0.36 12.68 0.74
C MET A 17 -0.01 12.27 2.16
N LEU A 18 0.88 12.45 3.15
CA LEU A 18 0.66 11.89 4.49
C LEU A 18 0.30 12.95 5.53
N LEU A 19 1.16 13.93 5.77
CA LEU A 19 0.95 14.92 6.82
C LEU A 19 -0.36 15.69 6.68
N SER A 20 -0.77 16.01 5.43
CA SER A 20 -2.06 16.64 5.15
C SER A 20 -3.24 15.76 5.56
N GLN A 21 -3.12 14.44 5.48
CA GLN A 21 -4.17 13.52 5.90
C GLN A 21 -4.24 13.41 7.43
N PHE A 22 -3.11 13.36 8.11
CA PHE A 22 -3.09 13.38 9.59
C PHE A 22 -3.83 14.58 10.16
N LEU A 23 -3.67 15.77 9.56
CA LEU A 23 -4.35 16.99 10.03
C LEU A 23 -5.88 16.97 9.87
N ARG A 24 -6.45 16.00 9.17
CA ARG A 24 -7.90 15.82 9.02
C ARG A 24 -8.53 15.05 10.19
N TYR A 25 -7.71 14.59 11.13
CA TYR A 25 -8.12 13.82 12.29
C TYR A 25 -7.73 14.53 13.59
N ASP A 26 -8.21 14.05 14.74
CA ASP A 26 -7.86 14.60 16.06
C ASP A 26 -6.43 14.19 16.49
N VAL A 27 -5.46 14.74 15.76
CA VAL A 27 -4.04 14.58 16.04
C VAL A 27 -3.29 15.91 15.93
N GLN A 28 -2.15 16.01 16.56
CA GLN A 28 -1.26 17.16 16.49
C GLN A 28 0.13 16.70 16.05
N ILE A 29 0.64 17.26 14.95
CA ILE A 29 2.05 17.12 14.59
C ILE A 29 2.83 18.09 15.46
N THR A 30 3.56 17.57 16.45
CA THR A 30 4.23 18.41 17.47
C THR A 30 5.71 18.60 17.23
N ALA A 31 6.34 17.76 16.40
CA ALA A 31 7.74 17.84 16.06
C ALA A 31 7.99 17.27 14.65
N LEU A 32 8.95 17.85 13.92
CA LEU A 32 9.41 17.38 12.62
C LEU A 32 10.91 17.14 12.62
N CYS A 33 11.35 16.14 11.85
CA CYS A 33 12.76 15.87 11.63
C CYS A 33 13.06 15.63 10.15
N ASP A 34 14.10 16.25 9.64
CA ASP A 34 14.72 15.95 8.34
C ASP A 34 16.19 16.37 8.36
N ILE A 35 17.06 15.61 7.69
CA ILE A 35 18.47 15.96 7.53
C ILE A 35 18.68 17.16 6.60
N ASP A 36 17.73 17.44 5.72
CA ASP A 36 17.74 18.61 4.85
C ASP A 36 17.07 19.80 5.54
N ALA A 37 17.88 20.75 5.97
CA ALA A 37 17.42 21.94 6.70
C ALA A 37 16.39 22.78 5.93
N LYS A 38 16.46 22.79 4.58
CA LYS A 38 15.52 23.56 3.74
C LYS A 38 14.14 22.87 3.71
N ARG A 39 14.13 21.55 3.52
CA ARG A 39 12.88 20.75 3.59
C ARG A 39 12.25 20.85 4.96
N LEU A 40 13.04 20.68 6.01
CA LEU A 40 12.60 20.79 7.39
C LEU A 40 11.95 22.14 7.69
N ALA A 41 12.64 23.24 7.38
CA ALA A 41 12.11 24.59 7.56
C ALA A 41 10.85 24.88 6.74
N SER A 42 10.77 24.34 5.51
CA SER A 42 9.59 24.46 4.67
C SER A 42 8.38 23.71 5.27
N ALA A 43 8.57 22.48 5.70
CA ALA A 43 7.54 21.67 6.36
C ALA A 43 7.10 22.30 7.69
N GLY A 44 8.05 22.82 8.48
CA GLY A 44 7.74 23.54 9.72
C GLY A 44 6.78 24.71 9.50
N ARG A 45 7.02 25.52 8.46
CA ARG A 45 6.11 26.63 8.10
C ARG A 45 4.78 26.12 7.57
N GLN A 46 4.80 25.10 6.70
CA GLN A 46 3.59 24.55 6.08
C GLN A 46 2.62 23.98 7.09
N PHE A 47 3.10 23.29 8.11
CA PHE A 47 2.30 22.59 9.12
C PHE A 47 2.24 23.30 10.48
N GLY A 48 2.83 24.49 10.59
CA GLY A 48 2.80 25.28 11.83
C GLY A 48 3.60 24.66 12.99
N VAL A 49 4.63 23.82 12.68
CA VAL A 49 5.44 23.11 13.66
C VAL A 49 6.74 23.87 13.92
N THR A 50 7.01 24.19 15.17
CA THR A 50 8.20 24.95 15.58
C THR A 50 9.32 24.07 16.19
N ARG A 51 8.99 22.86 16.65
CA ARG A 51 9.99 21.89 17.15
C ARG A 51 10.57 21.13 15.97
N LEU A 52 11.75 21.57 15.53
CA LEU A 52 12.44 21.06 14.35
C LEU A 52 13.75 20.40 14.76
N TYR A 53 14.00 19.20 14.27
CA TYR A 53 15.17 18.36 14.60
C TYR A 53 15.91 17.98 13.32
N SER A 54 17.23 18.02 13.34
CA SER A 54 18.09 17.48 12.29
C SER A 54 18.51 16.03 12.55
N ASP A 55 18.31 15.55 13.76
CA ASP A 55 18.61 14.18 14.20
C ASP A 55 17.34 13.48 14.67
N ALA A 56 17.04 12.35 14.03
CA ALA A 56 15.87 11.54 14.35
C ALA A 56 15.94 10.93 15.76
N MET A 57 17.14 10.61 16.24
CA MET A 57 17.30 10.05 17.58
C MET A 57 17.05 11.08 18.68
N GLU A 58 17.32 12.36 18.42
CA GLU A 58 16.94 13.45 19.33
C GLU A 58 15.41 13.62 19.36
N LEU A 59 14.75 13.59 18.19
CA LEU A 59 13.28 13.66 18.12
C LEU A 59 12.63 12.49 18.85
N ILE A 60 13.09 11.25 18.65
CA ILE A 60 12.55 10.05 19.31
C ILE A 60 12.66 10.13 20.84
N LYS A 61 13.69 10.76 21.36
CA LYS A 61 13.91 10.98 22.81
C LYS A 61 13.18 12.21 23.33
N ALA A 62 12.68 13.07 22.46
CA ALA A 62 12.02 14.29 22.87
C ALA A 62 10.70 13.99 23.59
N GLY A 63 10.49 14.60 24.73
CA GLY A 63 9.22 14.50 25.47
C GLY A 63 8.04 15.13 24.72
N ASN A 64 6.82 14.84 25.17
CA ASN A 64 5.58 15.36 24.62
C ASN A 64 5.28 14.87 23.20
N ILE A 65 5.52 13.56 22.98
CA ILE A 65 5.20 12.80 21.76
C ILE A 65 4.56 11.48 22.20
N ASP A 66 3.43 11.12 21.61
CA ASP A 66 2.67 9.90 21.91
C ASP A 66 2.95 8.79 20.87
N ALA A 67 3.35 9.17 19.66
CA ALA A 67 3.68 8.24 18.57
C ALA A 67 4.68 8.85 17.59
N ILE A 68 5.40 8.00 16.85
CA ILE A 68 6.28 8.39 15.76
C ILE A 68 5.63 8.02 14.43
N GLY A 69 5.57 9.01 13.51
CA GLY A 69 5.32 8.77 12.09
C GLY A 69 6.61 8.95 11.28
N MET A 70 6.80 8.15 10.20
CA MET A 70 8.00 8.32 9.38
C MET A 70 7.79 7.93 7.91
N ALA A 71 8.50 8.65 7.03
CA ALA A 71 8.59 8.38 5.60
C ALA A 71 10.02 8.67 5.12
N VAL A 72 10.88 7.70 5.26
CA VAL A 72 12.32 7.74 4.97
C VAL A 72 12.76 6.53 4.15
N GLY A 73 14.05 6.32 3.97
CA GLY A 73 14.57 5.14 3.30
C GLY A 73 14.40 3.84 4.13
N PRO A 74 14.48 2.67 3.48
CA PRO A 74 14.26 1.38 4.15
C PRO A 74 15.18 1.11 5.33
N ASP A 75 16.45 1.50 5.23
CA ASP A 75 17.44 1.31 6.31
C ASP A 75 17.11 2.21 7.50
N GLN A 76 16.71 3.45 7.23
CA GLN A 76 16.28 4.39 8.25
C GLN A 76 14.94 3.96 8.88
N HIS A 77 14.02 3.38 8.12
CA HIS A 77 12.81 2.77 8.68
C HIS A 77 13.16 1.70 9.72
N LEU A 78 14.10 0.81 9.41
CA LEU A 78 14.56 -0.24 10.31
C LEU A 78 15.16 0.35 11.60
N ASP A 79 16.12 1.28 11.47
CA ASP A 79 16.87 1.80 12.61
C ASP A 79 16.01 2.69 13.51
N PHE A 80 15.27 3.64 12.91
CA PHE A 80 14.44 4.57 13.68
C PHE A 80 13.19 3.89 14.24
N GLY A 81 12.64 2.92 13.49
CA GLY A 81 11.53 2.10 13.96
C GLY A 81 11.90 1.31 15.22
N LYS A 82 13.06 0.62 15.19
CA LYS A 82 13.58 -0.07 16.39
C LYS A 82 13.82 0.87 17.55
N ALA A 83 14.37 2.05 17.29
CA ALA A 83 14.65 3.04 18.34
C ALA A 83 13.35 3.56 18.98
N ALA A 84 12.34 3.92 18.18
CA ALA A 84 11.06 4.42 18.67
C ALA A 84 10.30 3.35 19.49
N LEU A 85 10.23 2.12 19.00
CA LEU A 85 9.61 1.01 19.72
C LEU A 85 10.30 0.69 21.06
N LYS A 86 11.64 0.72 21.10
CA LYS A 86 12.43 0.55 22.34
C LYS A 86 12.17 1.67 23.33
N GLN A 87 11.84 2.87 22.86
CA GLN A 87 11.44 4.01 23.69
C GLN A 87 9.99 3.94 24.18
N GLY A 88 9.26 2.87 23.79
CA GLY A 88 7.86 2.65 24.16
C GLY A 88 6.87 3.47 23.33
N LEU A 89 7.28 3.97 22.17
CA LEU A 89 6.42 4.74 21.27
C LEU A 89 5.84 3.84 20.18
N PRO A 90 4.50 3.87 19.95
CA PRO A 90 3.89 3.32 18.75
C PRO A 90 4.48 3.97 17.49
N VAL A 91 4.53 3.22 16.40
CA VAL A 91 5.11 3.67 15.14
C VAL A 91 4.14 3.50 13.98
N PHE A 92 4.01 4.54 13.16
CA PHE A 92 3.55 4.44 11.79
C PHE A 92 4.73 4.69 10.85
N MET A 93 4.96 3.82 9.87
CA MET A 93 5.98 4.06 8.85
C MET A 93 5.46 3.72 7.45
N GLU A 94 5.96 4.46 6.48
CA GLU A 94 5.74 4.10 5.09
C GLU A 94 6.40 2.75 4.75
N LYS A 95 5.87 2.13 3.69
CA LYS A 95 6.47 0.92 3.15
C LYS A 95 7.73 1.28 2.29
N PRO A 96 8.68 0.38 2.12
CA PRO A 96 8.80 -0.90 2.84
C PRO A 96 9.32 -0.69 4.27
N PRO A 97 9.06 -1.60 5.20
CA PRO A 97 9.52 -1.46 6.59
C PRO A 97 11.04 -1.55 6.73
N SER A 98 11.69 -2.18 5.77
CA SER A 98 13.15 -2.38 5.70
C SER A 98 13.58 -2.74 4.28
N GLY A 99 14.86 -2.84 4.01
CA GLY A 99 15.41 -3.28 2.73
C GLY A 99 15.29 -4.80 2.50
N THR A 100 15.05 -5.59 3.56
CA THR A 100 15.05 -7.07 3.54
C THR A 100 13.92 -7.65 4.39
N ALA A 101 13.53 -8.90 4.13
CA ALA A 101 12.56 -9.61 4.97
C ALA A 101 13.11 -9.83 6.39
N GLU A 102 14.41 -10.06 6.55
CA GLU A 102 15.02 -10.21 7.86
C GLU A 102 14.91 -8.93 8.69
N GLY A 103 15.18 -7.76 8.12
CA GLY A 103 14.97 -6.47 8.81
C GLY A 103 13.51 -6.25 9.22
N ALA A 104 12.55 -6.68 8.40
CA ALA A 104 11.13 -6.64 8.77
C ALA A 104 10.83 -7.57 9.97
N LYS A 105 11.42 -8.76 10.02
CA LYS A 105 11.32 -9.69 11.18
C LYS A 105 11.93 -9.10 12.44
N GLU A 106 13.09 -8.42 12.33
CA GLU A 106 13.68 -7.70 13.46
C GLU A 106 12.72 -6.63 14.02
N LEU A 107 12.10 -5.84 13.14
CA LEU A 107 11.10 -4.84 13.56
C LEU A 107 9.91 -5.48 14.27
N ARG A 108 9.40 -6.60 13.74
CA ARG A 108 8.32 -7.36 14.36
C ARG A 108 8.70 -7.81 15.77
N ALA A 109 9.87 -8.42 15.93
CA ALA A 109 10.35 -8.88 17.21
C ALA A 109 10.49 -7.74 18.25
N VAL A 110 10.94 -6.55 17.81
CA VAL A 110 11.02 -5.37 18.68
C VAL A 110 9.62 -4.84 19.02
N SER A 111 8.69 -4.81 18.07
CA SER A 111 7.30 -4.41 18.28
C SER A 111 6.61 -5.33 19.32
N GLU A 112 6.72 -6.63 19.15
CA GLU A 112 6.20 -7.64 20.09
C GLU A 112 6.81 -7.47 21.50
N LYS A 113 8.14 -7.33 21.59
CA LYS A 113 8.84 -7.15 22.85
C LYS A 113 8.46 -5.87 23.58
N SER A 114 8.23 -4.78 22.85
CA SER A 114 7.85 -3.49 23.43
C SER A 114 6.36 -3.41 23.77
N GLY A 115 5.53 -4.31 23.23
CA GLY A 115 4.07 -4.25 23.31
C GLY A 115 3.47 -3.03 22.59
N LYS A 116 4.23 -2.39 21.67
CA LYS A 116 3.78 -1.22 20.93
C LYS A 116 3.52 -1.57 19.47
N PRO A 117 2.39 -1.13 18.88
CA PRO A 117 2.08 -1.43 17.50
C PRO A 117 3.05 -0.71 16.55
N LEU A 118 3.41 -1.42 15.48
CA LEU A 118 4.04 -0.88 14.30
C LEU A 118 3.10 -1.05 13.11
N LEU A 119 2.67 0.07 12.54
CA LEU A 119 1.67 0.18 11.49
C LEU A 119 2.35 0.61 10.19
N LEU A 120 1.85 0.11 9.04
CA LEU A 120 2.52 0.27 7.74
C LEU A 120 1.67 0.99 6.69
N GLY A 121 2.34 1.71 5.80
CA GLY A 121 1.78 2.50 4.72
C GLY A 121 1.30 1.70 3.50
N PHE A 122 0.60 0.58 3.66
CA PHE A 122 0.02 -0.17 2.54
C PHE A 122 -1.31 0.45 2.08
N MET A 123 -1.23 1.67 1.55
CA MET A 123 -2.39 2.48 1.18
C MET A 123 -3.26 1.85 0.08
N LYS A 124 -2.70 0.96 -0.78
CA LYS A 124 -3.48 0.33 -1.86
C LYS A 124 -4.65 -0.51 -1.36
N ARG A 125 -4.61 -1.03 -0.14
CA ARG A 125 -5.79 -1.68 0.49
C ARG A 125 -6.97 -0.72 0.67
N TYR A 126 -6.69 0.57 0.78
CA TYR A 126 -7.65 1.65 1.04
C TYR A 126 -8.03 2.44 -0.20
N SER A 127 -7.34 2.23 -1.34
CA SER A 127 -7.78 2.84 -2.59
C SER A 127 -9.21 2.39 -2.91
N VAL A 128 -10.00 3.32 -3.41
CA VAL A 128 -11.46 3.14 -3.47
C VAL A 128 -11.84 1.88 -4.25
N GLY A 129 -11.23 1.65 -5.42
CA GLY A 129 -11.52 0.48 -6.23
C GLY A 129 -11.16 -0.83 -5.52
N ASN A 130 -9.96 -0.91 -4.90
CA ASN A 130 -9.54 -2.12 -4.20
C ASN A 130 -10.40 -2.40 -2.96
N LYS A 131 -10.80 -1.35 -2.24
CA LYS A 131 -11.68 -1.49 -1.07
C LYS A 131 -13.08 -2.00 -1.46
N ILE A 132 -13.66 -1.44 -2.52
CA ILE A 132 -14.96 -1.89 -3.05
C ILE A 132 -14.86 -3.36 -3.47
N ALA A 133 -13.85 -3.72 -4.27
CA ALA A 133 -13.64 -5.09 -4.73
C ALA A 133 -13.46 -6.07 -3.56
N HIS A 134 -12.64 -5.71 -2.57
CA HIS A 134 -12.47 -6.52 -1.36
C HIS A 134 -13.79 -6.74 -0.64
N ASN A 135 -14.59 -5.70 -0.47
CA ASN A 135 -15.90 -5.80 0.21
C ASN A 135 -16.86 -6.70 -0.58
N ILE A 136 -16.88 -6.63 -1.92
CA ILE A 136 -17.69 -7.52 -2.76
C ILE A 136 -17.25 -8.98 -2.56
N VAL A 137 -15.95 -9.26 -2.66
CA VAL A 137 -15.40 -10.61 -2.46
C VAL A 137 -15.74 -11.16 -1.06
N LYS A 138 -15.75 -10.30 -0.04
CA LYS A 138 -16.02 -10.70 1.36
C LYS A 138 -17.51 -10.73 1.71
N SER A 139 -18.39 -10.17 0.91
CA SER A 139 -19.84 -10.14 1.19
C SER A 139 -20.51 -11.52 1.13
N GLY A 140 -19.87 -12.48 0.44
CA GLY A 140 -20.45 -13.79 0.16
C GLY A 140 -21.25 -13.84 -1.14
N ASP A 141 -21.68 -12.71 -1.67
CA ASP A 141 -22.45 -12.63 -2.93
C ASP A 141 -21.58 -12.95 -4.15
N PHE A 142 -20.27 -12.78 -4.03
CA PHE A 142 -19.30 -13.09 -5.09
C PHE A 142 -18.98 -14.59 -5.15
N GLY A 143 -19.21 -15.33 -4.08
CA GLY A 143 -18.82 -16.73 -3.98
C GLY A 143 -17.30 -16.95 -3.93
N PRO A 144 -16.81 -18.16 -4.25
CA PRO A 144 -15.39 -18.46 -4.22
C PRO A 144 -14.63 -17.74 -5.32
N VAL A 145 -13.50 -17.14 -4.96
CA VAL A 145 -12.55 -16.60 -5.95
C VAL A 145 -11.85 -17.77 -6.66
N LEU A 146 -11.88 -17.77 -7.99
CA LEU A 146 -11.21 -18.76 -8.83
C LEU A 146 -9.88 -18.25 -9.36
N GLY A 147 -9.78 -16.93 -9.60
CA GLY A 147 -8.55 -16.38 -10.16
C GLY A 147 -8.41 -14.87 -9.98
N LEU A 148 -7.17 -14.41 -10.25
CA LEU A 148 -6.82 -13.00 -10.32
C LEU A 148 -5.89 -12.74 -11.49
N THR A 149 -6.19 -11.71 -12.29
CA THR A 149 -5.27 -11.18 -13.29
C THR A 149 -4.91 -9.74 -12.93
N GLY A 150 -3.62 -9.42 -12.95
CA GLY A 150 -3.10 -8.10 -12.62
C GLY A 150 -2.22 -7.52 -13.72
N TYR A 151 -2.22 -6.20 -13.82
CA TYR A 151 -1.34 -5.45 -14.69
C TYR A 151 -0.83 -4.21 -13.95
N TYR A 152 0.51 -4.08 -13.88
CA TYR A 152 1.16 -2.92 -13.29
C TYR A 152 2.37 -2.50 -14.12
N MET A 153 2.31 -1.35 -14.76
CA MET A 153 3.40 -0.83 -15.57
C MET A 153 3.75 0.59 -15.18
N THR A 154 5.05 0.85 -15.05
CA THR A 154 5.60 2.21 -14.85
C THR A 154 6.63 2.53 -15.93
N ALA A 155 7.08 3.77 -15.99
CA ALA A 155 8.13 4.19 -16.91
C ALA A 155 9.51 3.77 -16.38
N PRO A 156 10.51 3.61 -17.26
CA PRO A 156 11.88 3.22 -16.89
C PRO A 156 12.67 4.33 -16.18
N GLY A 157 12.07 5.47 -15.88
CA GLY A 157 12.73 6.64 -15.28
C GLY A 157 13.21 6.46 -13.83
N TYR A 158 12.98 5.31 -13.21
CA TYR A 158 13.51 4.96 -11.89
C TYR A 158 14.99 4.51 -11.94
N PHE A 159 15.52 4.27 -13.13
CA PHE A 159 16.86 3.75 -13.35
C PHE A 159 17.71 4.81 -14.04
N ALA A 160 18.33 5.69 -13.26
CA ALA A 160 19.36 6.62 -13.74
C ALA A 160 20.73 6.04 -13.38
N GLY A 161 21.54 5.69 -14.35
CA GLY A 161 22.85 5.07 -14.15
C GLY A 161 22.80 3.55 -14.27
N ASP A 162 23.53 2.83 -13.43
CA ASP A 162 23.50 1.36 -13.39
C ASP A 162 22.11 0.86 -12.99
N VAL A 163 21.61 -0.11 -13.77
CA VAL A 163 20.26 -0.61 -13.56
C VAL A 163 20.23 -1.51 -12.33
N ASP A 164 19.66 -0.99 -11.26
CA ASP A 164 19.35 -1.73 -10.05
C ASP A 164 17.84 -1.78 -9.84
N TYR A 165 17.25 -2.96 -9.92
CA TYR A 165 15.81 -3.15 -9.74
C TYR A 165 15.34 -3.05 -8.29
N THR A 166 16.24 -2.91 -7.32
CA THR A 166 15.89 -2.81 -5.89
C THR A 166 14.87 -1.71 -5.64
N GLY A 167 15.05 -0.53 -6.24
CA GLY A 167 14.08 0.57 -6.13
C GLY A 167 12.70 0.21 -6.66
N PHE A 168 12.61 -0.44 -7.83
CA PHE A 168 11.33 -0.88 -8.39
C PHE A 168 10.64 -1.91 -7.50
N PHE A 169 11.38 -2.88 -6.96
CA PHE A 169 10.83 -3.89 -6.05
C PHE A 169 10.32 -3.28 -4.76
N LEU A 170 11.14 -2.48 -4.08
CA LEU A 170 10.82 -1.89 -2.79
C LEU A 170 9.74 -0.79 -2.86
N HIS A 171 9.67 -0.04 -3.96
CA HIS A 171 8.69 1.05 -4.07
C HIS A 171 7.38 0.64 -4.74
N HIS A 172 7.41 -0.36 -5.63
CA HIS A 172 6.24 -0.72 -6.45
C HIS A 172 5.78 -2.16 -6.23
N CYS A 173 6.66 -3.15 -6.44
CA CYS A 173 6.25 -4.56 -6.36
C CYS A 173 5.78 -4.96 -4.97
N VAL A 174 6.34 -4.40 -3.90
CA VAL A 174 5.93 -4.66 -2.51
C VAL A 174 4.45 -4.42 -2.26
N HIS A 175 3.88 -3.41 -2.92
CA HIS A 175 2.43 -3.16 -2.83
C HIS A 175 1.59 -4.29 -3.37
N TYR A 176 2.03 -4.94 -4.47
CA TYR A 176 1.31 -6.05 -5.07
C TYR A 176 1.46 -7.33 -4.27
N MET A 177 2.62 -7.53 -3.64
CA MET A 177 2.83 -8.67 -2.73
C MET A 177 1.92 -8.62 -1.50
N ASP A 178 1.54 -7.42 -1.09
CA ASP A 178 0.55 -7.18 -0.06
C ASP A 178 -0.89 -7.28 -0.61
N LEU A 179 -1.18 -6.54 -1.68
CA LEU A 179 -2.53 -6.33 -2.21
C LEU A 179 -3.22 -7.62 -2.68
N VAL A 180 -2.50 -8.51 -3.37
CA VAL A 180 -3.10 -9.75 -3.88
C VAL A 180 -3.61 -10.63 -2.76
N SER A 181 -2.94 -10.64 -1.62
CA SER A 181 -3.43 -11.37 -0.45
C SER A 181 -4.62 -10.71 0.21
N TYR A 182 -4.64 -9.40 0.23
CA TYR A 182 -5.79 -8.65 0.73
C TYR A 182 -7.05 -8.91 -0.11
N LEU A 183 -6.90 -8.95 -1.44
CA LEU A 183 -8.02 -9.13 -2.37
C LEU A 183 -8.52 -10.57 -2.45
N VAL A 184 -7.64 -11.55 -2.35
CA VAL A 184 -7.97 -12.97 -2.56
C VAL A 184 -7.80 -13.79 -1.28
N SER A 185 -6.58 -14.24 -1.02
CA SER A 185 -6.18 -15.01 0.17
C SER A 185 -4.66 -15.03 0.28
N PRO A 186 -4.08 -15.58 1.35
CA PRO A 186 -2.63 -15.72 1.44
C PRO A 186 -2.02 -16.41 0.21
N VAL A 187 -0.84 -15.95 -0.17
CA VAL A 187 -0.07 -16.52 -1.30
C VAL A 187 0.66 -17.78 -0.83
N GLY A 188 0.43 -18.90 -1.51
CA GLY A 188 1.12 -20.17 -1.25
C GLY A 188 2.38 -20.33 -2.07
N LYS A 189 2.37 -19.99 -3.38
CA LYS A 189 3.52 -20.17 -4.27
C LYS A 189 3.61 -19.02 -5.27
N ILE A 190 4.85 -18.64 -5.60
CA ILE A 190 5.15 -17.66 -6.64
C ILE A 190 6.10 -18.30 -7.64
N THR A 191 5.79 -18.14 -8.93
CA THR A 191 6.71 -18.43 -10.04
C THR A 191 6.69 -17.27 -11.02
N GLY A 192 7.69 -17.14 -11.87
CA GLY A 192 7.72 -16.01 -12.80
C GLY A 192 8.77 -16.13 -13.88
N ARG A 193 8.64 -15.28 -14.87
CA ARG A 193 9.61 -15.10 -15.96
C ARG A 193 9.77 -13.62 -16.24
N LYS A 194 10.96 -13.23 -16.68
CA LYS A 194 11.25 -11.87 -17.14
C LYS A 194 11.72 -11.86 -18.58
N VAL A 195 11.50 -10.72 -19.21
CA VAL A 195 12.17 -10.34 -20.46
C VAL A 195 12.69 -8.92 -20.34
N GLU A 196 13.93 -8.73 -20.71
CA GLU A 196 14.59 -7.44 -20.79
C GLU A 196 15.43 -7.40 -22.06
N LYS A 197 15.13 -6.45 -22.96
CA LYS A 197 15.88 -6.27 -24.21
C LYS A 197 16.77 -5.03 -24.15
N THR A 198 16.42 -4.09 -23.32
CA THR A 198 17.18 -2.86 -23.06
C THR A 198 17.29 -2.72 -21.55
N PRO A 199 18.47 -2.45 -20.99
CA PRO A 199 18.65 -2.25 -19.55
C PRO A 199 17.62 -1.28 -18.96
N GLY A 200 16.97 -1.66 -17.86
CA GLY A 200 15.93 -0.88 -17.19
C GLY A 200 14.55 -0.95 -17.83
N ARG A 201 14.38 -1.67 -18.96
CA ARG A 201 13.08 -1.89 -19.62
C ARG A 201 12.67 -3.35 -19.51
N VAL A 202 12.15 -3.72 -18.36
CA VAL A 202 11.84 -5.09 -18.00
C VAL A 202 10.34 -5.33 -17.93
N LEU A 203 9.92 -6.50 -18.37
CA LEU A 203 8.59 -7.05 -18.18
C LEU A 203 8.69 -8.37 -17.42
N PHE A 204 7.91 -8.50 -16.35
CA PHE A 204 7.73 -9.74 -15.60
C PHE A 204 6.32 -10.29 -15.82
N HIS A 205 6.22 -11.59 -15.96
CA HIS A 205 4.99 -12.33 -15.74
C HIS A 205 5.16 -13.18 -14.48
N VAL A 206 4.33 -12.90 -13.49
CA VAL A 206 4.34 -13.56 -12.17
C VAL A 206 3.09 -14.40 -12.06
N ASN A 207 3.25 -15.69 -11.76
CA ASN A 207 2.13 -16.59 -11.47
C ASN A 207 2.09 -16.85 -9.97
N ILE A 208 0.88 -16.92 -9.43
CA ILE A 208 0.61 -17.04 -8.00
C ILE A 208 -0.39 -18.17 -7.78
N ASP A 209 -0.06 -19.10 -6.90
CA ASP A 209 -1.01 -20.05 -6.35
C ASP A 209 -1.43 -19.55 -4.97
N PHE A 210 -2.72 -19.36 -4.76
CA PHE A 210 -3.28 -18.91 -3.49
C PHE A 210 -3.66 -20.07 -2.58
N GLU A 211 -3.60 -19.89 -1.26
CA GLU A 211 -3.95 -20.94 -0.30
C GLU A 211 -5.41 -21.40 -0.39
N CYS A 212 -6.32 -20.53 -0.85
CA CYS A 212 -7.72 -20.91 -1.10
C CYS A 212 -7.93 -21.78 -2.35
N GLY A 213 -6.86 -22.07 -3.11
CA GLY A 213 -6.91 -22.83 -4.36
C GLY A 213 -7.10 -21.98 -5.61
N ALA A 214 -7.33 -20.69 -5.49
CA ALA A 214 -7.35 -19.76 -6.63
C ALA A 214 -5.95 -19.65 -7.26
N ILE A 215 -5.90 -19.29 -8.55
CA ILE A 215 -4.65 -19.01 -9.27
C ILE A 215 -4.62 -17.56 -9.73
N GLY A 216 -3.43 -17.00 -9.87
CA GLY A 216 -3.28 -15.62 -10.34
C GLY A 216 -2.13 -15.42 -11.30
N THR A 217 -2.22 -14.37 -12.12
CA THR A 217 -1.09 -13.90 -12.92
C THR A 217 -1.04 -12.38 -12.90
N ILE A 218 0.18 -11.83 -12.79
CA ILE A 218 0.40 -10.38 -12.82
C ILE A 218 1.52 -10.07 -13.80
N ALA A 219 1.23 -9.20 -14.78
CA ALA A 219 2.25 -8.58 -15.61
C ALA A 219 2.72 -7.29 -14.94
N MET A 220 3.99 -7.22 -14.58
CA MET A 220 4.60 -6.02 -13.97
C MET A 220 5.83 -5.61 -14.74
N GLY A 221 6.13 -4.31 -14.78
CA GLY A 221 7.33 -3.88 -15.47
C GLY A 221 7.52 -2.37 -15.56
N THR A 222 8.60 -2.01 -16.24
CA THR A 222 9.07 -0.63 -16.41
C THR A 222 9.03 -0.19 -17.88
N ILE A 223 8.12 -0.75 -18.68
CA ILE A 223 8.03 -0.51 -20.12
C ILE A 223 6.97 0.50 -20.53
N GLN A 224 6.33 1.16 -19.56
CA GLN A 224 5.31 2.18 -19.82
C GLN A 224 5.92 3.41 -20.49
N SER A 225 5.20 3.97 -21.47
CA SER A 225 5.63 5.16 -22.20
C SER A 225 5.42 6.47 -21.42
N ARG A 226 4.54 6.48 -20.41
CA ARG A 226 4.21 7.65 -19.58
C ARG A 226 4.76 7.45 -18.17
N GLY A 227 5.06 8.55 -17.48
CA GLY A 227 5.54 8.54 -16.11
C GLY A 227 4.51 8.09 -15.07
N THR A 228 3.21 8.19 -15.39
CA THR A 228 2.14 7.73 -14.50
C THR A 228 1.99 6.21 -14.62
N PRO A 229 1.98 5.45 -13.53
CA PRO A 229 1.71 4.03 -13.55
C PRO A 229 0.32 3.73 -14.14
N VAL A 230 0.21 2.60 -14.85
CA VAL A 230 -1.06 2.02 -15.27
C VAL A 230 -1.30 0.77 -14.43
N GLU A 231 -2.46 0.70 -13.81
CA GLU A 231 -2.82 -0.39 -12.90
C GLU A 231 -4.19 -0.97 -13.30
N ARG A 232 -4.25 -2.28 -13.42
CA ARG A 232 -5.50 -3.00 -13.64
C ARG A 232 -5.49 -4.30 -12.88
N ILE A 233 -6.62 -4.63 -12.24
CA ILE A 233 -6.83 -5.91 -11.58
C ILE A 233 -8.20 -6.44 -12.01
N GLU A 234 -8.25 -7.74 -12.30
CA GLU A 234 -9.46 -8.49 -12.52
C GLU A 234 -9.51 -9.66 -11.55
N ILE A 235 -10.64 -9.81 -10.84
CA ILE A 235 -10.89 -10.92 -9.92
C ILE A 235 -12.02 -11.75 -10.53
N MET A 236 -11.79 -13.05 -10.70
CA MET A 236 -12.70 -13.98 -11.33
C MET A 236 -13.31 -14.91 -10.30
N GLY A 237 -14.64 -15.00 -10.30
CA GLY A 237 -15.44 -15.98 -9.58
C GLY A 237 -16.21 -16.89 -10.54
N ASP A 238 -17.10 -17.71 -9.99
CA ASP A 238 -17.99 -18.54 -10.80
C ASP A 238 -19.15 -17.68 -11.33
N HIS A 239 -19.23 -17.49 -12.67
CA HIS A 239 -20.15 -16.60 -13.38
C HIS A 239 -20.09 -15.11 -12.93
N GLN A 240 -19.04 -14.71 -12.25
CA GLN A 240 -18.84 -13.35 -11.77
C GLN A 240 -17.42 -12.85 -12.01
N ARG A 241 -17.27 -11.54 -12.18
CA ARG A 241 -15.98 -10.90 -12.42
C ARG A 241 -15.99 -9.48 -11.89
N ILE A 242 -14.92 -9.08 -11.23
CA ILE A 242 -14.68 -7.69 -10.81
C ILE A 242 -13.49 -7.16 -11.59
N GLU A 243 -13.64 -6.03 -12.24
CA GLU A 243 -12.56 -5.26 -12.87
C GLU A 243 -12.29 -4.00 -12.07
N ILE A 244 -11.01 -3.69 -11.85
CA ILE A 244 -10.55 -2.46 -11.20
C ILE A 244 -9.58 -1.77 -12.15
N ASP A 245 -9.92 -0.56 -12.59
CA ASP A 245 -9.07 0.28 -13.43
C ASP A 245 -8.48 1.43 -12.62
N ASP A 246 -7.15 1.59 -12.69
CA ASP A 246 -6.36 2.67 -12.07
C ASP A 246 -6.70 2.89 -10.59
N VAL A 247 -6.96 1.80 -9.85
CA VAL A 247 -7.32 1.73 -8.42
C VAL A 247 -8.61 2.46 -8.04
N VAL A 248 -9.35 2.96 -9.01
CA VAL A 248 -10.47 3.89 -8.82
C VAL A 248 -11.77 3.36 -9.39
N GLU A 249 -11.82 3.02 -10.68
CA GLU A 249 -13.05 2.56 -11.32
C GLU A 249 -13.26 1.07 -11.06
N VAL A 250 -14.49 0.67 -10.72
CA VAL A 250 -14.86 -0.73 -10.48
C VAL A 250 -16.05 -1.12 -11.35
N ARG A 251 -15.95 -2.26 -11.99
CA ARG A 251 -17.07 -2.93 -12.66
C ARG A 251 -17.24 -4.31 -12.04
N TRP A 252 -18.43 -4.59 -11.54
CA TRP A 252 -18.80 -5.91 -11.05
C TRP A 252 -19.79 -6.53 -12.02
N HIS A 253 -19.32 -7.49 -12.82
CA HIS A 253 -20.13 -8.31 -13.70
C HIS A 253 -20.68 -9.48 -12.88
N ARG A 254 -21.99 -9.64 -12.89
CA ARG A 254 -22.71 -10.67 -12.16
C ARG A 254 -23.35 -11.65 -13.11
N ASP A 255 -23.77 -12.80 -12.59
CA ASP A 255 -24.57 -13.76 -13.35
C ASP A 255 -25.85 -13.07 -13.88
N PRO A 256 -26.12 -13.06 -15.20
CA PRO A 256 -27.25 -12.36 -15.75
C PRO A 256 -28.56 -12.99 -15.29
N GLN A 257 -29.56 -12.15 -15.01
CA GLN A 257 -30.88 -12.59 -14.57
C GLN A 257 -31.75 -13.15 -15.73
N PHE A 258 -31.24 -13.11 -16.96
CA PHE A 258 -31.92 -13.62 -18.13
C PHE A 258 -30.96 -14.36 -19.06
N LYS A 259 -31.49 -15.25 -19.89
CA LYS A 259 -30.72 -15.92 -20.93
C LYS A 259 -30.99 -15.26 -22.28
N ASN A 260 -29.97 -15.10 -23.10
CA ASN A 260 -30.08 -14.48 -24.42
C ASN A 260 -31.03 -15.22 -25.36
N ASP A 261 -31.25 -16.51 -25.13
CA ASP A 261 -32.16 -17.37 -25.87
C ASP A 261 -33.59 -17.42 -25.30
N ASP A 262 -33.86 -16.70 -24.22
CA ASP A 262 -35.17 -16.55 -23.64
C ASP A 262 -35.96 -15.51 -24.47
N PRO A 263 -37.07 -15.88 -25.16
CA PRO A 263 -37.86 -14.91 -25.91
C PRO A 263 -38.54 -13.85 -25.03
N ALA A 264 -38.62 -14.07 -23.72
CA ALA A 264 -39.08 -13.09 -22.74
C ALA A 264 -37.94 -12.24 -22.17
N ALA A 265 -36.69 -12.46 -22.60
CA ALA A 265 -35.54 -11.72 -22.11
C ALA A 265 -35.74 -10.22 -22.27
N ARG A 266 -35.70 -9.52 -21.16
CA ARG A 266 -35.79 -8.06 -21.06
C ARG A 266 -34.64 -7.56 -20.24
N LEU A 267 -34.14 -6.36 -20.53
CA LEU A 267 -33.33 -5.63 -19.57
C LEU A 267 -34.22 -5.44 -18.34
N SER A 268 -33.93 -6.19 -17.29
CA SER A 268 -34.61 -6.04 -16.01
C SER A 268 -33.97 -4.90 -15.22
N ASP A 269 -34.65 -4.40 -14.20
CA ASP A 269 -34.14 -3.37 -13.30
C ASP A 269 -32.88 -3.83 -12.51
N GLY A 270 -32.48 -5.09 -12.64
CA GLY A 270 -31.22 -5.60 -12.11
C GLY A 270 -30.18 -5.64 -13.22
N ASP A 271 -29.36 -4.60 -13.34
CA ASP A 271 -28.22 -4.64 -14.24
C ASP A 271 -27.31 -5.82 -13.89
N ASP A 272 -26.91 -6.58 -14.91
CA ASP A 272 -25.91 -7.64 -14.76
C ASP A 272 -24.53 -7.06 -14.38
N THR A 273 -24.30 -5.79 -14.66
CA THR A 273 -23.04 -5.09 -14.39
C THR A 273 -23.28 -3.84 -13.55
N LEU A 274 -22.69 -3.81 -12.34
CA LEU A 274 -22.63 -2.61 -11.50
C LEU A 274 -21.33 -1.88 -11.76
N ILE A 275 -21.41 -0.58 -12.00
CA ILE A 275 -20.24 0.27 -12.28
C ILE A 275 -20.18 1.36 -11.22
N TRP A 276 -19.02 1.47 -10.56
CA TRP A 276 -18.69 2.59 -9.73
C TRP A 276 -17.57 3.43 -10.38
N LYS A 277 -17.83 4.70 -10.58
CA LYS A 277 -16.85 5.70 -11.04
C LYS A 277 -16.88 6.89 -10.11
N PRO A 278 -15.73 7.55 -9.84
CA PRO A 278 -15.74 8.78 -9.08
C PRO A 278 -16.54 9.85 -9.84
N ASN A 279 -17.32 10.62 -9.11
CA ASN A 279 -17.97 11.80 -9.69
C ASN A 279 -16.87 12.84 -10.01
N PHE A 280 -16.91 13.41 -11.20
CA PHE A 280 -15.96 14.44 -11.63
C PHE A 280 -15.89 15.63 -10.67
N THR A 281 -17.00 16.02 -10.06
CA THR A 281 -17.06 17.10 -9.08
C THR A 281 -16.49 16.71 -7.71
N ALA A 282 -16.38 15.41 -7.42
CA ALA A 282 -15.73 14.90 -6.22
C ALA A 282 -14.21 14.69 -6.41
N ALA A 283 -13.66 15.04 -7.57
CA ALA A 283 -12.23 14.95 -7.85
C ALA A 283 -11.37 15.87 -6.95
N ALA A 284 -11.97 16.84 -6.29
CA ALA A 284 -11.34 17.55 -5.18
C ALA A 284 -11.10 16.65 -3.96
N ASN A 285 -11.64 15.44 -3.96
CA ASN A 285 -11.37 14.45 -2.96
C ASN A 285 -10.11 13.68 -3.39
N GLU A 286 -8.98 14.17 -2.97
CA GLU A 286 -7.63 13.74 -3.35
C GLU A 286 -7.30 12.31 -2.95
N ASP A 287 -8.24 11.58 -2.34
CA ASP A 287 -7.95 10.34 -1.65
C ASP A 287 -8.45 9.06 -2.35
N PHE A 288 -8.51 9.07 -3.66
CA PHE A 288 -8.77 7.83 -4.40
C PHE A 288 -7.67 6.78 -4.21
N LYS A 289 -6.46 7.23 -3.83
CA LYS A 289 -5.31 6.35 -3.57
C LYS A 289 -5.36 5.65 -2.22
N GLY A 290 -6.19 6.11 -1.27
CA GLY A 290 -6.44 5.46 0.01
C GLY A 290 -5.65 5.97 1.21
N TYR A 291 -4.90 7.05 1.09
CA TYR A 291 -4.12 7.58 2.23
C TYR A 291 -5.01 8.04 3.37
N HIS A 292 -6.14 8.70 3.07
CA HIS A 292 -7.06 9.17 4.10
C HIS A 292 -7.61 8.00 4.94
N GLY A 293 -8.16 6.98 4.28
CA GLY A 293 -8.69 5.81 4.97
C GLY A 293 -7.62 5.05 5.77
N LEU A 294 -6.42 4.89 5.20
CA LEU A 294 -5.28 4.30 5.90
C LEU A 294 -4.97 5.08 7.19
N ILE A 295 -4.80 6.40 7.09
CA ILE A 295 -4.46 7.23 8.27
C ILE A 295 -5.57 7.19 9.32
N GLY A 296 -6.85 7.11 8.92
CA GLY A 296 -7.98 6.92 9.86
C GLY A 296 -7.84 5.66 10.69
N ASP A 297 -7.52 4.53 10.04
CA ASP A 297 -7.30 3.27 10.74
C ASP A 297 -6.01 3.28 11.57
N VAL A 298 -4.96 3.94 11.10
CA VAL A 298 -3.73 4.16 11.88
C VAL A 298 -4.04 4.90 13.18
N ILE A 299 -4.78 6.00 13.12
CA ILE A 299 -5.14 6.77 14.31
C ILE A 299 -6.04 5.97 15.24
N THR A 300 -6.98 5.20 14.69
CA THR A 300 -7.82 4.28 15.46
C THR A 300 -6.96 3.27 16.26
N ALA A 301 -5.95 2.70 15.63
CA ALA A 301 -5.00 1.80 16.29
C ALA A 301 -4.14 2.52 17.34
N LEU A 302 -3.69 3.76 17.07
CA LEU A 302 -2.92 4.55 18.01
C LEU A 302 -3.72 4.92 19.28
N HIS A 303 -5.04 5.02 19.17
CA HIS A 303 -5.93 5.15 20.33
C HIS A 303 -6.13 3.83 21.11
N GLY A 304 -5.55 2.73 20.67
CA GLY A 304 -5.71 1.41 21.28
C GLY A 304 -7.02 0.71 20.91
N ASN A 305 -7.74 1.19 19.91
CA ASN A 305 -8.97 0.57 19.42
C ASN A 305 -8.69 -0.49 18.35
N LEU A 306 -9.66 -1.41 18.16
CA LEU A 306 -9.58 -2.37 17.05
C LEU A 306 -9.54 -1.63 15.71
N SER A 307 -8.59 -1.99 14.87
CA SER A 307 -8.34 -1.32 13.59
C SER A 307 -7.95 -2.34 12.51
N ALA A 308 -8.24 -2.00 11.25
CA ALA A 308 -7.81 -2.74 10.08
C ALA A 308 -6.48 -2.23 9.50
N ALA A 309 -5.78 -1.32 10.18
CA ALA A 309 -4.50 -0.80 9.73
C ALA A 309 -3.48 -1.94 9.50
N PRO A 310 -2.76 -1.94 8.36
CA PRO A 310 -1.69 -2.90 8.11
C PRO A 310 -0.61 -2.80 9.18
N THR A 311 -0.15 -3.94 9.66
CA THR A 311 0.83 -4.06 10.73
C THR A 311 2.17 -4.54 10.19
N ILE A 312 3.17 -4.60 11.06
CA ILE A 312 4.47 -5.21 10.73
C ILE A 312 4.36 -6.68 10.31
N ASN A 313 3.31 -7.41 10.75
CA ASN A 313 3.08 -8.77 10.29
C ASN A 313 2.78 -8.82 8.79
N ASP A 314 1.95 -7.90 8.30
CA ASP A 314 1.70 -7.72 6.86
C ASP A 314 2.99 -7.34 6.12
N GLY A 315 3.81 -6.49 6.73
CA GLY A 315 5.11 -6.09 6.21
C GLY A 315 6.10 -7.25 6.06
N VAL A 316 6.21 -8.10 7.07
CA VAL A 316 7.06 -9.31 7.01
C VAL A 316 6.62 -10.19 5.85
N VAL A 317 5.33 -10.49 5.76
CA VAL A 317 4.78 -11.34 4.69
C VAL A 317 5.01 -10.74 3.30
N ALA A 318 4.79 -9.43 3.13
CA ALA A 318 5.02 -8.75 1.85
C ALA A 318 6.51 -8.78 1.45
N MET A 319 7.42 -8.59 2.41
CA MET A 319 8.86 -8.61 2.15
C MET A 319 9.38 -10.03 1.84
N GLU A 320 8.91 -11.07 2.52
CA GLU A 320 9.25 -12.46 2.22
C GLU A 320 8.82 -12.85 0.79
N ARG A 321 7.63 -12.43 0.39
CA ARG A 321 7.13 -12.64 -0.97
C ARG A 321 7.92 -11.85 -2.01
N LEU A 322 8.34 -10.64 -1.67
CA LEU A 322 9.16 -9.81 -2.54
C LEU A 322 10.52 -10.46 -2.79
N GLU A 323 11.15 -11.01 -1.76
CA GLU A 323 12.41 -11.77 -1.88
C GLU A 323 12.21 -13.05 -2.72
N THR A 324 11.11 -13.77 -2.48
CA THR A 324 10.74 -14.92 -3.31
C THR A 324 10.60 -14.52 -4.78
N LEU A 325 9.91 -13.42 -5.06
CA LEU A 325 9.75 -12.90 -6.41
C LEU A 325 11.10 -12.54 -7.05
N ARG A 326 11.99 -11.87 -6.33
CA ARG A 326 13.34 -11.56 -6.84
C ARG A 326 14.11 -12.82 -7.19
N ASN A 327 14.07 -13.83 -6.32
CA ASN A 327 14.77 -15.11 -6.53
C ASN A 327 14.25 -15.85 -7.75
N VAL A 328 12.93 -15.96 -7.95
CA VAL A 328 12.36 -16.65 -9.12
C VAL A 328 12.56 -15.88 -10.42
N LEU A 329 12.82 -14.59 -10.37
CA LEU A 329 13.12 -13.75 -11.53
C LEU A 329 14.65 -13.63 -11.79
N GLU A 330 15.48 -14.17 -10.91
CA GLU A 330 16.94 -14.09 -10.98
C GLU A 330 17.45 -12.64 -11.04
N LEU A 331 16.97 -11.80 -10.08
CA LEU A 331 17.27 -10.36 -10.00
C LEU A 331 17.95 -9.99 -8.69
#